data_2f63a51e15f0b21533cf318cf2f7c6ab
#
_entry.id   2f63a51e15f0b21533cf318cf2f7c6ab
#
_cell.length_a   1.000
_cell.length_b   1.000
_cell.length_c   1.000
_cell.angle_alpha   90.00
_cell.angle_beta   90.00
_cell.angle_gamma   90.00
#
_symmetry.space_group_name_H-M   'P 1'
#
loop_
_entity.id
_entity.type
_entity.pdbx_description
1 polymer ?
#
loop_
_entity_poly.entity_id
_entity_poly.type
_entity_poly.pdbx_seq_one_letter_code
_entity_poly.pdbx_strand_id
1 'polypeptide(L)'
;MNYNVTVIPGDGIGPEIVREARKVLDQVGKVFGHSFDYTEILMGGCSIDAYGVPLTEEALETARKSDAVLLGAVGGDVGNSRWYDVAPNLRPEAGLLAIRKGLGLFANIRPAYLYKELAEACPLKKEIIGDGFDMVIMRELTGGLYFGDRYTREVDGVMTAVDTLTYNEKEIRRIAVKAFAMKRRKKVTSVDKANVLDSSRLWRKVVEEVAADYPEVELSHMLVDNCAMQLVMNPGQFDVILTENMFGDILSDEASMITGSIGMLSSASMNESKFGLYEPSHGSAPDIAGKDMANPIATILSAAMLLRYSFDMDREADAVEKAVQAVLTEGYRTGDIMSEGCTRVGTCKMGDLIAERIG
;
A
#
# COMPACT_ATOMS: atom_id res chain seq x y z
N MET A 1 -22.90 11.95 -7.67
CA MET A 1 -21.89 12.91 -7.19
C MET A 1 -20.74 12.90 -8.18
N ASN A 2 -20.02 14.02 -8.31
CA ASN A 2 -18.83 14.12 -9.17
C ASN A 2 -17.57 14.23 -8.31
N TYR A 3 -16.52 13.49 -8.62
CA TYR A 3 -15.26 13.45 -7.88
C TYR A 3 -14.07 13.64 -8.82
N ASN A 4 -13.12 14.47 -8.40
CA ASN A 4 -11.89 14.72 -9.14
C ASN A 4 -10.79 13.81 -8.61
N VAL A 5 -10.30 12.90 -9.44
CA VAL A 5 -9.23 11.95 -9.07
C VAL A 5 -7.97 12.29 -9.86
N THR A 6 -6.89 12.62 -9.15
CA THR A 6 -5.59 12.69 -9.81
C THR A 6 -5.08 11.27 -10.05
N VAL A 7 -4.67 11.01 -11.27
CA VAL A 7 -4.14 9.70 -11.69
C VAL A 7 -2.66 9.83 -12.02
N ILE A 8 -1.87 8.94 -11.45
CA ILE A 8 -0.43 8.84 -11.69
C ILE A 8 -0.17 7.45 -12.27
N PRO A 9 -0.16 7.29 -13.60
CA PRO A 9 0.18 6.00 -14.20
C PRO A 9 1.56 5.51 -13.77
N GLY A 10 2.55 6.41 -13.72
CA GLY A 10 3.91 6.12 -13.30
C GLY A 10 4.69 5.31 -14.32
N ASP A 11 5.47 4.32 -13.84
CA ASP A 11 6.46 3.59 -14.61
C ASP A 11 6.09 2.11 -14.80
N GLY A 12 6.76 1.44 -15.73
CA GLY A 12 6.67 -0.01 -15.93
C GLY A 12 5.25 -0.52 -16.19
N ILE A 13 4.74 -1.41 -15.32
CA ILE A 13 3.37 -1.93 -15.40
C ILE A 13 2.31 -0.92 -14.96
N GLY A 14 2.70 0.19 -14.34
CA GLY A 14 1.79 1.18 -13.76
C GLY A 14 0.68 1.64 -14.73
N PRO A 15 0.99 2.06 -15.96
CA PRO A 15 -0.04 2.50 -16.94
C PRO A 15 -1.09 1.43 -17.26
N GLU A 16 -0.70 0.14 -17.35
CA GLU A 16 -1.63 -0.94 -17.67
C GLU A 16 -2.54 -1.30 -16.49
N ILE A 17 -2.02 -1.36 -15.25
CA ILE A 17 -2.84 -1.68 -14.08
C ILE A 17 -3.79 -0.53 -13.68
N VAL A 18 -3.36 0.73 -13.84
CA VAL A 18 -4.20 1.91 -13.60
C VAL A 18 -5.34 1.97 -14.61
N ARG A 19 -5.10 1.65 -15.87
CA ARG A 19 -6.16 1.58 -16.89
C ARG A 19 -7.27 0.62 -16.46
N GLU A 20 -6.93 -0.53 -15.89
CA GLU A 20 -7.91 -1.51 -15.44
C GLU A 20 -8.66 -1.03 -14.18
N ALA A 21 -7.98 -0.36 -13.25
CA ALA A 21 -8.63 0.25 -12.08
C ALA A 21 -9.60 1.38 -12.48
N ARG A 22 -9.23 2.24 -13.44
CA ARG A 22 -10.14 3.27 -13.99
C ARG A 22 -11.37 2.65 -14.65
N LYS A 23 -11.20 1.59 -15.42
CA LYS A 23 -12.32 0.84 -16.04
C LYS A 23 -13.32 0.36 -14.97
N VAL A 24 -12.83 -0.15 -13.84
CA VAL A 24 -13.65 -0.58 -12.70
C VAL A 24 -14.35 0.61 -12.05
N LEU A 25 -13.65 1.73 -11.80
CA LEU A 25 -14.26 2.95 -11.26
C LEU A 25 -15.34 3.51 -12.20
N ASP A 26 -15.10 3.53 -13.51
CA ASP A 26 -16.08 3.97 -14.51
C ASP A 26 -17.35 3.09 -14.50
N GLN A 27 -17.17 1.77 -14.31
CA GLN A 27 -18.29 0.86 -14.20
C GLN A 27 -19.06 1.07 -12.89
N VAL A 28 -18.37 1.29 -11.76
CA VAL A 28 -19.01 1.70 -10.50
C VAL A 28 -19.83 2.98 -10.72
N GLY A 29 -19.25 3.96 -11.39
CA GLY A 29 -19.95 5.21 -11.72
C GLY A 29 -21.26 4.98 -12.48
N LYS A 30 -21.23 4.12 -13.52
CA LYS A 30 -22.41 3.76 -14.30
C LYS A 30 -23.49 3.05 -13.48
N VAL A 31 -23.09 2.08 -12.63
CA VAL A 31 -24.03 1.27 -11.85
C VAL A 31 -24.66 2.06 -10.71
N PHE A 32 -23.86 2.88 -10.00
CA PHE A 32 -24.30 3.55 -8.79
C PHE A 32 -24.63 5.06 -8.97
N GLY A 33 -24.47 5.59 -10.19
CA GLY A 33 -24.85 6.98 -10.51
C GLY A 33 -23.82 8.02 -10.02
N HIS A 34 -22.53 7.69 -10.09
CA HIS A 34 -21.43 8.60 -9.79
C HIS A 34 -20.66 8.93 -11.06
N SER A 35 -19.86 10.01 -11.03
CA SER A 35 -18.89 10.31 -12.09
C SER A 35 -17.53 10.63 -11.48
N PHE A 36 -16.49 10.20 -12.16
CA PHE A 36 -15.11 10.44 -11.79
C PHE A 36 -14.41 11.19 -12.92
N ASP A 37 -13.93 12.40 -12.62
CA ASP A 37 -13.12 13.19 -13.55
C ASP A 37 -11.64 12.94 -13.23
N TYR A 38 -10.89 12.50 -14.24
CA TYR A 38 -9.50 12.11 -14.07
C TYR A 38 -8.55 13.17 -14.61
N THR A 39 -7.58 13.59 -13.79
CA THR A 39 -6.46 14.43 -14.21
C THR A 39 -5.17 13.63 -14.08
N GLU A 40 -4.51 13.37 -15.22
CA GLU A 40 -3.23 12.64 -15.22
C GLU A 40 -2.06 13.57 -14.98
N ILE A 41 -1.13 13.13 -14.11
CA ILE A 41 0.16 13.79 -13.86
C ILE A 41 1.30 12.78 -13.99
N LEU A 42 2.50 13.28 -14.32
CA LEU A 42 3.71 12.44 -14.36
C LEU A 42 4.43 12.45 -13.02
N MET A 43 4.87 11.27 -12.58
CA MET A 43 5.73 11.08 -11.42
C MET A 43 6.60 9.82 -11.62
N GLY A 44 7.82 9.85 -11.10
CA GLY A 44 8.77 8.75 -11.24
C GLY A 44 9.72 8.93 -12.41
N GLY A 45 10.13 7.83 -13.03
CA GLY A 45 11.02 7.82 -14.17
C GLY A 45 10.46 8.54 -15.40
N CYS A 46 9.17 8.38 -15.68
CA CYS A 46 8.50 9.10 -16.77
C CYS A 46 8.52 10.62 -16.57
N SER A 47 8.47 11.13 -15.35
CA SER A 47 8.62 12.55 -15.05
C SER A 47 10.07 13.01 -15.22
N ILE A 48 11.05 12.19 -14.82
CA ILE A 48 12.47 12.47 -15.05
C ILE A 48 12.75 12.59 -16.55
N ASP A 49 12.19 11.71 -17.36
CA ASP A 49 12.34 11.74 -18.81
C ASP A 49 11.74 13.00 -19.46
N ALA A 50 10.62 13.48 -18.94
CA ALA A 50 9.91 14.65 -19.47
C ALA A 50 10.46 15.98 -18.93
N TYR A 51 10.82 16.03 -17.65
CA TYR A 51 11.07 17.29 -16.94
C TYR A 51 12.41 17.33 -16.20
N GLY A 52 13.17 16.24 -16.15
CA GLY A 52 14.46 16.15 -15.44
C GLY A 52 14.32 15.99 -13.91
N VAL A 53 13.10 15.88 -13.39
CA VAL A 53 12.80 15.73 -11.96
C VAL A 53 11.73 14.65 -11.76
N PRO A 54 11.77 13.90 -10.62
CA PRO A 54 10.83 12.79 -10.40
C PRO A 54 9.40 13.25 -10.06
N LEU A 55 9.22 14.51 -9.65
CA LEU A 55 7.91 15.14 -9.41
C LEU A 55 8.08 16.66 -9.59
N THR A 56 7.21 17.29 -10.38
CA THR A 56 7.16 18.75 -10.51
C THR A 56 6.25 19.35 -9.45
N GLU A 57 6.48 20.63 -9.09
CA GLU A 57 5.59 21.36 -8.17
C GLU A 57 4.17 21.48 -8.73
N GLU A 58 4.02 21.68 -10.05
CA GLU A 58 2.72 21.74 -10.72
C GLU A 58 1.93 20.43 -10.57
N ALA A 59 2.61 19.29 -10.71
CA ALA A 59 2.02 17.97 -10.51
C ALA A 59 1.57 17.79 -9.05
N LEU A 60 2.39 18.19 -8.08
CA LEU A 60 2.05 18.15 -6.67
C LEU A 60 0.84 19.05 -6.34
N GLU A 61 0.80 20.27 -6.88
CA GLU A 61 -0.34 21.18 -6.69
C GLU A 61 -1.63 20.65 -7.35
N THR A 62 -1.52 19.95 -8.48
CA THR A 62 -2.66 19.28 -9.10
C THR A 62 -3.21 18.19 -8.19
N ALA A 63 -2.33 17.37 -7.62
CA ALA A 63 -2.72 16.34 -6.67
C ALA A 63 -3.38 16.92 -5.40
N ARG A 64 -2.89 18.05 -4.86
CA ARG A 64 -3.49 18.72 -3.70
C ARG A 64 -4.92 19.20 -3.94
N LYS A 65 -5.27 19.55 -5.17
CA LYS A 65 -6.59 20.10 -5.54
C LYS A 65 -7.62 19.01 -5.86
N SER A 66 -7.21 17.77 -5.97
CA SER A 66 -8.12 16.65 -6.22
C SER A 66 -8.75 16.13 -4.93
N ASP A 67 -9.75 15.27 -5.07
CA ASP A 67 -10.44 14.63 -3.94
C ASP A 67 -9.69 13.38 -3.46
N ALA A 68 -8.92 12.74 -4.36
CA ALA A 68 -8.06 11.60 -4.08
C ALA A 68 -7.02 11.40 -5.19
N VAL A 69 -5.98 10.60 -4.92
CA VAL A 69 -4.94 10.24 -5.89
C VAL A 69 -4.93 8.72 -6.09
N LEU A 70 -4.94 8.27 -7.35
CA LEU A 70 -4.73 6.88 -7.75
C LEU A 70 -3.37 6.76 -8.42
N LEU A 71 -2.48 5.95 -7.87
CA LEU A 71 -1.13 5.72 -8.37
C LEU A 71 -0.95 4.28 -8.84
N GLY A 72 -0.29 4.10 -9.98
CA GLY A 72 0.10 2.79 -10.51
C GLY A 72 1.38 2.28 -9.84
N ALA A 73 2.52 2.58 -10.42
CA ALA A 73 3.81 2.15 -9.89
C ALA A 73 4.92 3.14 -10.23
N VAL A 74 6.00 3.15 -9.45
CA VAL A 74 7.15 4.05 -9.64
C VAL A 74 8.44 3.25 -9.57
N GLY A 75 9.42 3.65 -10.40
CA GLY A 75 10.75 3.05 -10.39
C GLY A 75 11.08 2.25 -11.64
N GLY A 76 12.29 1.74 -11.70
CA GLY A 76 12.82 0.96 -12.81
C GLY A 76 13.80 -0.11 -12.36
N ASP A 77 14.47 -0.75 -13.30
CA ASP A 77 15.58 -1.67 -12.99
C ASP A 77 16.81 -0.89 -12.50
N VAL A 78 17.13 -1.04 -11.22
CA VAL A 78 18.24 -0.34 -10.56
C VAL A 78 19.59 -0.61 -11.23
N GLY A 79 19.77 -1.78 -11.85
CA GLY A 79 21.02 -2.17 -12.53
C GLY A 79 21.13 -1.64 -13.95
N ASN A 80 20.04 -1.29 -14.63
CA ASN A 80 20.01 -1.04 -16.06
C ASN A 80 19.25 0.23 -16.48
N SER A 81 18.78 1.04 -15.52
CA SER A 81 18.04 2.26 -15.84
C SER A 81 18.87 3.51 -15.56
N ARG A 82 18.92 4.44 -16.55
CA ARG A 82 19.55 5.77 -16.43
C ARG A 82 18.98 6.61 -15.27
N TRP A 83 17.79 6.27 -14.79
CA TRP A 83 17.16 6.99 -13.67
C TRP A 83 17.91 6.81 -12.35
N TYR A 84 18.86 5.87 -12.26
CA TYR A 84 19.69 5.62 -11.08
C TYR A 84 21.13 6.15 -11.19
N ASP A 85 21.50 6.66 -12.38
CA ASP A 85 22.81 7.32 -12.61
C ASP A 85 22.85 8.77 -12.12
N VAL A 86 21.81 9.20 -11.41
CA VAL A 86 21.64 10.56 -10.86
C VAL A 86 21.74 10.58 -9.33
N ALA A 87 21.83 11.78 -8.77
CA ALA A 87 21.81 11.96 -7.32
C ALA A 87 20.54 11.32 -6.70
N PRO A 88 20.62 10.74 -5.48
CA PRO A 88 19.49 10.01 -4.87
C PRO A 88 18.19 10.81 -4.78
N ASN A 89 18.26 12.12 -4.59
CA ASN A 89 17.09 13.01 -4.54
C ASN A 89 16.42 13.27 -5.90
N LEU A 90 17.01 12.78 -6.99
CA LEU A 90 16.47 12.87 -8.34
C LEU A 90 16.02 11.51 -8.89
N ARG A 91 16.11 10.44 -8.11
CA ARG A 91 15.64 9.11 -8.49
C ARG A 91 14.12 9.00 -8.44
N PRO A 92 13.50 8.04 -9.14
CA PRO A 92 12.04 7.88 -9.16
C PRO A 92 11.40 7.84 -7.78
N GLU A 93 11.99 7.11 -6.82
CA GLU A 93 11.49 6.93 -5.45
C GLU A 93 11.46 8.25 -4.66
N ALA A 94 12.32 9.21 -5.00
CA ALA A 94 12.29 10.54 -4.40
C ALA A 94 10.98 11.27 -4.72
N GLY A 95 10.39 11.04 -5.89
CA GLY A 95 9.06 11.55 -6.27
C GLY A 95 7.98 11.01 -5.35
N LEU A 96 8.02 9.70 -5.05
CA LEU A 96 7.06 9.06 -4.15
C LEU A 96 7.17 9.59 -2.70
N LEU A 97 8.39 9.76 -2.20
CA LEU A 97 8.60 10.36 -0.87
C LEU A 97 8.15 11.84 -0.84
N ALA A 98 8.40 12.58 -1.91
CA ALA A 98 8.02 13.99 -2.02
C ALA A 98 6.49 14.17 -2.05
N ILE A 99 5.75 13.37 -2.83
CA ILE A 99 4.29 13.48 -2.90
C ILE A 99 3.65 13.07 -1.56
N ARG A 100 4.11 12.00 -0.92
CA ARG A 100 3.63 11.58 0.41
C ARG A 100 3.81 12.68 1.45
N LYS A 101 4.99 13.28 1.50
CA LYS A 101 5.30 14.41 2.37
C LYS A 101 4.48 15.66 2.01
N GLY A 102 4.40 16.01 0.72
CA GLY A 102 3.70 17.19 0.22
C GLY A 102 2.19 17.16 0.45
N LEU A 103 1.59 15.98 0.48
CA LEU A 103 0.17 15.75 0.77
C LEU A 103 -0.11 15.39 2.25
N GLY A 104 0.95 15.31 3.09
CA GLY A 104 0.82 15.00 4.52
C GLY A 104 0.33 13.59 4.81
N LEU A 105 0.63 12.62 3.96
CA LEU A 105 0.14 11.24 4.03
C LEU A 105 0.99 10.44 5.03
N PHE A 106 0.54 10.33 6.27
CA PHE A 106 1.28 9.67 7.34
C PHE A 106 0.78 8.27 7.69
N ALA A 107 -0.48 7.94 7.39
CA ALA A 107 -1.08 6.66 7.73
C ALA A 107 -1.17 5.77 6.50
N ASN A 108 -0.33 4.76 6.43
CA ASN A 108 -0.37 3.77 5.35
C ASN A 108 -1.10 2.51 5.83
N ILE A 109 -2.21 2.21 5.17
CA ILE A 109 -3.12 1.10 5.46
C ILE A 109 -2.87 0.02 4.42
N ARG A 110 -2.39 -1.14 4.83
CA ARG A 110 -2.09 -2.29 3.98
C ARG A 110 -2.87 -3.52 4.47
N PRO A 111 -4.06 -3.81 3.90
CA PRO A 111 -4.79 -5.02 4.21
C PRO A 111 -4.05 -6.24 3.66
N ALA A 112 -3.97 -7.31 4.45
CA ALA A 112 -3.48 -8.61 4.02
C ALA A 112 -4.59 -9.65 4.27
N TYR A 113 -5.32 -9.96 3.21
CA TYR A 113 -6.45 -10.89 3.23
C TYR A 113 -6.16 -12.10 2.37
N LEU A 114 -6.26 -13.30 2.95
CA LEU A 114 -6.14 -14.54 2.20
C LEU A 114 -7.51 -14.96 1.66
N TYR A 115 -7.69 -14.84 0.35
CA TYR A 115 -8.86 -15.40 -0.34
C TYR A 115 -8.83 -16.91 -0.28
N LYS A 116 -9.96 -17.54 0.05
CA LYS A 116 -10.08 -19.02 0.09
C LYS A 116 -9.68 -19.65 -1.24
N GLU A 117 -10.01 -18.98 -2.33
CA GLU A 117 -9.69 -19.37 -3.70
C GLU A 117 -8.20 -19.34 -4.03
N LEU A 118 -7.41 -18.65 -3.20
CA LEU A 118 -5.96 -18.53 -3.35
C LEU A 118 -5.18 -19.31 -2.26
N ALA A 119 -5.86 -20.12 -1.46
CA ALA A 119 -5.21 -20.89 -0.39
C ALA A 119 -4.08 -21.81 -0.90
N GLU A 120 -4.16 -22.29 -2.15
CA GLU A 120 -3.11 -23.09 -2.78
C GLU A 120 -1.90 -22.27 -3.25
N ALA A 121 -2.07 -20.97 -3.50
CA ALA A 121 -0.98 -20.07 -3.82
C ALA A 121 -0.23 -19.58 -2.56
N CYS A 122 -0.84 -19.73 -1.38
CA CYS A 122 -0.21 -19.43 -0.10
C CYS A 122 0.95 -20.40 0.18
N PRO A 123 2.16 -19.91 0.52
CA PRO A 123 3.31 -20.77 0.79
C PRO A 123 3.24 -21.49 2.15
N LEU A 124 2.28 -21.11 3.01
CA LEU A 124 2.13 -21.70 4.33
C LEU A 124 1.37 -23.03 4.27
N LYS A 125 1.64 -23.89 5.24
CA LYS A 125 0.91 -25.15 5.41
C LYS A 125 -0.56 -24.90 5.74
N LYS A 126 -1.44 -25.81 5.29
CA LYS A 126 -2.90 -25.71 5.53
C LYS A 126 -3.26 -25.61 7.02
N GLU A 127 -2.51 -26.28 7.89
CA GLU A 127 -2.72 -26.25 9.35
C GLU A 127 -2.42 -24.87 9.96
N ILE A 128 -1.54 -24.07 9.32
CA ILE A 128 -1.22 -22.71 9.73
C ILE A 128 -2.25 -21.72 9.22
N ILE A 129 -2.71 -21.91 7.98
CA ILE A 129 -3.69 -21.05 7.32
C ILE A 129 -5.05 -21.16 8.02
N GLY A 130 -5.45 -22.38 8.44
CA GLY A 130 -6.76 -22.65 9.01
C GLY A 130 -7.89 -22.23 8.06
N ASP A 131 -8.82 -21.40 8.57
CA ASP A 131 -9.93 -20.83 7.78
C ASP A 131 -9.54 -19.56 6.98
N GLY A 132 -8.26 -19.22 6.93
CA GLY A 132 -7.73 -17.99 6.35
C GLY A 132 -7.37 -16.95 7.40
N PHE A 133 -6.90 -15.79 6.94
CA PHE A 133 -6.62 -14.65 7.80
C PHE A 133 -7.02 -13.34 7.12
N ASP A 134 -7.31 -12.36 7.95
CA ASP A 134 -7.70 -11.01 7.54
C ASP A 134 -7.09 -10.02 8.53
N MET A 135 -5.95 -9.43 8.16
CA MET A 135 -5.24 -8.48 8.98
C MET A 135 -4.98 -7.18 8.24
N VAL A 136 -4.72 -6.12 8.99
CA VAL A 136 -4.31 -4.82 8.44
C VAL A 136 -3.00 -4.40 9.08
N ILE A 137 -2.02 -4.02 8.25
CA ILE A 137 -0.80 -3.38 8.74
C ILE A 137 -0.98 -1.87 8.61
N MET A 138 -0.99 -1.20 9.76
CA MET A 138 -1.04 0.25 9.91
C MET A 138 0.38 0.76 10.12
N ARG A 139 0.99 1.27 9.04
CA ARG A 139 2.36 1.76 8.97
C ARG A 139 2.39 3.27 9.10
N GLU A 140 3.15 3.83 10.03
CA GLU A 140 3.50 5.24 9.98
C GLU A 140 4.43 5.49 8.77
N LEU A 141 4.15 6.52 7.94
CA LEU A 141 4.72 6.61 6.60
C LEU A 141 5.70 7.77 6.42
N THR A 142 5.69 8.78 7.29
CA THR A 142 6.41 10.06 7.07
C THR A 142 7.42 10.41 8.15
N GLY A 143 7.69 9.47 9.05
CA GLY A 143 8.70 9.55 10.09
C GLY A 143 9.76 8.46 9.99
N GLY A 144 10.53 8.30 11.05
CA GLY A 144 11.50 7.24 11.24
C GLY A 144 12.75 7.34 10.37
N LEU A 145 13.32 6.18 10.08
CA LEU A 145 14.62 6.06 9.41
C LEU A 145 14.63 6.66 7.99
N TYR A 146 13.51 6.55 7.25
CA TYR A 146 13.43 7.02 5.86
C TYR A 146 13.38 8.54 5.72
N PHE A 147 13.03 9.26 6.79
CA PHE A 147 12.92 10.72 6.81
C PHE A 147 13.90 11.40 7.75
N GLY A 148 14.70 10.63 8.49
CA GLY A 148 15.74 11.16 9.37
C GLY A 148 16.96 11.69 8.63
N ASP A 149 17.82 12.37 9.37
CA ASP A 149 19.08 12.88 8.86
C ASP A 149 19.98 11.73 8.41
N ARG A 150 20.62 11.92 7.26
CA ARG A 150 21.53 10.92 6.69
C ARG A 150 22.74 11.59 6.06
N TYR A 151 23.89 10.97 6.21
CA TYR A 151 25.11 11.40 5.56
C TYR A 151 26.11 10.26 5.43
N THR A 152 27.01 10.39 4.43
CA THR A 152 28.20 9.54 4.30
C THR A 152 29.40 10.46 4.27
N ARG A 153 30.35 10.27 5.18
CA ARG A 153 31.58 11.05 5.28
C ARG A 153 32.73 10.23 5.83
N GLU A 154 33.94 10.70 5.63
CA GLU A 154 35.13 10.14 6.27
C GLU A 154 35.18 10.54 7.74
N VAL A 155 35.35 9.55 8.63
CA VAL A 155 35.56 9.71 10.06
C VAL A 155 36.82 8.91 10.43
N ASP A 156 37.84 9.56 10.97
CA ASP A 156 39.11 8.93 11.36
C ASP A 156 39.77 8.09 10.24
N GLY A 157 39.68 8.57 8.98
CA GLY A 157 40.24 7.88 7.80
C GLY A 157 39.38 6.75 7.25
N VAL A 158 38.14 6.54 7.78
CA VAL A 158 37.20 5.48 7.35
C VAL A 158 35.92 6.09 6.85
N MET A 159 35.45 5.64 5.67
CA MET A 159 34.14 6.04 5.15
C MET A 159 33.03 5.52 6.06
N THR A 160 32.25 6.44 6.61
CA THR A 160 31.18 6.15 7.58
C THR A 160 29.85 6.70 7.05
N ALA A 161 28.84 5.83 6.94
CA ALA A 161 27.48 6.19 6.61
C ALA A 161 26.59 6.17 7.87
N VAL A 162 25.72 7.16 7.99
CA VAL A 162 24.78 7.31 9.12
C VAL A 162 23.38 7.58 8.59
N ASP A 163 22.43 6.84 9.11
CA ASP A 163 20.99 7.09 8.97
C ASP A 163 20.39 7.20 10.38
N THR A 164 19.57 8.23 10.61
CA THR A 164 19.04 8.55 11.93
C THR A 164 17.56 8.18 12.01
N LEU A 165 17.20 7.33 12.96
CA LEU A 165 15.80 6.99 13.26
C LEU A 165 15.29 7.95 14.34
N THR A 166 14.28 8.75 13.99
CA THR A 166 13.63 9.70 14.91
C THR A 166 12.11 9.58 14.85
N TYR A 167 11.49 9.62 16.02
CA TYR A 167 10.05 9.76 16.20
C TYR A 167 9.75 10.73 17.33
N ASN A 168 8.68 11.50 17.18
CA ASN A 168 8.13 12.34 18.23
C ASN A 168 6.72 11.89 18.64
N GLU A 169 6.26 12.35 19.81
CA GLU A 169 4.95 11.95 20.35
C GLU A 169 3.77 12.24 19.40
N LYS A 170 3.83 13.32 18.61
CA LYS A 170 2.75 13.70 17.68
C LYS A 170 2.63 12.72 16.53
N GLU A 171 3.76 12.30 15.97
CA GLU A 171 3.81 11.31 14.87
C GLU A 171 3.26 9.96 15.34
N ILE A 172 3.66 9.51 16.52
CA ILE A 172 3.18 8.25 17.09
C ILE A 172 1.69 8.34 17.41
N ARG A 173 1.25 9.42 18.05
CA ARG A 173 -0.15 9.59 18.47
C ARG A 173 -1.11 9.60 17.29
N ARG A 174 -0.80 10.34 16.21
CA ARG A 174 -1.67 10.45 15.05
C ARG A 174 -1.91 9.09 14.35
N ILE A 175 -0.87 8.25 14.24
CA ILE A 175 -1.02 6.93 13.63
C ILE A 175 -1.72 5.95 14.57
N ALA A 176 -1.43 6.01 15.87
CA ALA A 176 -2.12 5.20 16.88
C ALA A 176 -3.63 5.47 16.88
N VAL A 177 -4.05 6.74 16.89
CA VAL A 177 -5.48 7.13 16.80
C VAL A 177 -6.13 6.53 15.55
N LYS A 178 -5.46 6.58 14.39
CA LYS A 178 -6.00 5.97 13.16
C LYS A 178 -6.16 4.45 13.29
N ALA A 179 -5.20 3.76 13.93
CA ALA A 179 -5.25 2.30 14.11
C ALA A 179 -6.38 1.89 15.07
N PHE A 180 -6.52 2.56 16.20
CA PHE A 180 -7.58 2.27 17.18
C PHE A 180 -8.98 2.66 16.68
N ALA A 181 -9.10 3.65 15.81
CA ALA A 181 -10.37 4.08 15.24
C ALA A 181 -10.92 3.17 14.14
N MET A 182 -10.24 2.08 13.76
CA MET A 182 -10.71 1.13 12.75
C MET A 182 -11.93 0.35 13.25
N LYS A 183 -13.13 0.74 12.83
CA LYS A 183 -14.42 0.25 13.35
C LYS A 183 -14.63 -1.26 13.28
N ARG A 184 -14.03 -1.93 12.29
CA ARG A 184 -14.19 -3.38 12.06
C ARG A 184 -13.21 -4.22 12.86
N ARG A 185 -12.25 -3.60 13.55
CA ARG A 185 -11.12 -4.23 14.20
C ARG A 185 -11.19 -4.03 15.70
N LYS A 186 -10.88 -5.06 16.46
CA LYS A 186 -11.02 -5.09 17.94
C LYS A 186 -9.72 -5.34 18.67
N LYS A 187 -8.65 -5.67 17.93
CA LYS A 187 -7.34 -5.94 18.50
C LYS A 187 -6.24 -5.18 17.75
N VAL A 188 -5.42 -4.46 18.50
CA VAL A 188 -4.22 -3.79 17.99
C VAL A 188 -2.99 -4.47 18.59
N THR A 189 -2.12 -4.99 17.73
CA THR A 189 -0.77 -5.45 18.10
C THR A 189 0.22 -4.36 17.73
N SER A 190 0.70 -3.62 18.74
CA SER A 190 1.75 -2.61 18.53
C SER A 190 3.10 -3.28 18.42
N VAL A 191 3.77 -3.09 17.27
CA VAL A 191 5.03 -3.74 16.93
C VAL A 191 6.17 -2.74 16.98
N ASP A 192 7.21 -3.07 17.75
CA ASP A 192 8.33 -2.19 18.06
C ASP A 192 9.64 -2.96 18.33
N LYS A 193 10.71 -2.25 18.69
CA LYS A 193 11.98 -2.84 19.18
C LYS A 193 12.38 -2.23 20.53
N ALA A 194 11.43 -2.12 21.46
CA ALA A 194 11.56 -1.41 22.74
C ALA A 194 12.64 -1.98 23.67
N ASN A 195 13.02 -3.26 23.49
CA ASN A 195 14.14 -3.86 24.22
C ASN A 195 15.51 -3.24 23.87
N VAL A 196 15.62 -2.51 22.72
CA VAL A 196 16.87 -1.91 22.24
C VAL A 196 16.73 -0.40 22.01
N LEU A 197 15.67 0.06 21.33
CA LEU A 197 15.58 1.43 20.81
C LEU A 197 14.79 2.37 21.72
N ASP A 198 15.32 3.59 21.93
CA ASP A 198 14.61 4.66 22.66
C ASP A 198 13.36 5.13 21.93
N SER A 199 13.42 5.26 20.60
CA SER A 199 12.25 5.59 19.76
C SER A 199 11.11 4.60 19.96
N SER A 200 11.41 3.31 20.05
CA SER A 200 10.42 2.25 20.30
C SER A 200 9.87 2.27 21.74
N ARG A 201 10.65 2.67 22.73
CA ARG A 201 10.17 2.88 24.09
C ARG A 201 9.19 4.05 24.18
N LEU A 202 9.48 5.16 23.47
CA LEU A 202 8.56 6.28 23.33
C LEU A 202 7.31 5.86 22.57
N TRP A 203 7.46 5.08 21.47
CA TRP A 203 6.33 4.51 20.70
C TRP A 203 5.36 3.77 21.61
N ARG A 204 5.86 2.82 22.38
CA ARG A 204 5.04 1.99 23.28
C ARG A 204 4.28 2.84 24.30
N LYS A 205 4.97 3.78 24.96
CA LYS A 205 4.36 4.71 25.92
C LYS A 205 3.19 5.50 25.31
N VAL A 206 3.39 6.09 24.12
CA VAL A 206 2.35 6.91 23.48
C VAL A 206 1.19 6.06 22.99
N VAL A 207 1.46 4.84 22.50
CA VAL A 207 0.40 3.90 22.07
C VAL A 207 -0.45 3.47 23.27
N GLU A 208 0.15 3.21 24.45
CA GLU A 208 -0.57 2.91 25.69
C GLU A 208 -1.46 4.09 26.14
N GLU A 209 -0.96 5.33 26.04
CA GLU A 209 -1.75 6.53 26.32
C GLU A 209 -2.97 6.65 25.39
N VAL A 210 -2.82 6.40 24.10
CA VAL A 210 -3.94 6.43 23.14
C VAL A 210 -4.91 5.30 23.41
N ALA A 211 -4.44 4.09 23.72
CA ALA A 211 -5.30 2.93 23.99
C ALA A 211 -6.28 3.17 25.12
N ALA A 212 -5.93 4.01 26.10
CA ALA A 212 -6.81 4.36 27.22
C ALA A 212 -8.12 5.04 26.76
N ASP A 213 -8.12 5.69 25.61
CA ASP A 213 -9.31 6.32 25.02
C ASP A 213 -10.20 5.31 24.22
N TYR A 214 -9.73 4.07 24.05
CA TYR A 214 -10.41 3.01 23.25
C TYR A 214 -10.54 1.71 24.06
N PRO A 215 -11.27 1.70 25.19
CA PRO A 215 -11.33 0.55 26.10
C PRO A 215 -11.94 -0.72 25.48
N GLU A 216 -12.63 -0.59 24.34
CA GLU A 216 -13.22 -1.71 23.61
C GLU A 216 -12.23 -2.41 22.64
N VAL A 217 -11.01 -1.88 22.48
CA VAL A 217 -9.97 -2.42 21.62
C VAL A 217 -8.86 -3.03 22.47
N GLU A 218 -8.60 -4.32 22.25
CA GLU A 218 -7.49 -5.01 22.92
C GLU A 218 -6.14 -4.52 22.41
N LEU A 219 -5.25 -4.05 23.29
CA LEU A 219 -3.87 -3.73 22.96
C LEU A 219 -2.93 -4.84 23.40
N SER A 220 -2.05 -5.27 22.52
CA SER A 220 -0.88 -6.09 22.84
C SER A 220 0.39 -5.49 22.24
N HIS A 221 1.55 -5.76 22.84
CA HIS A 221 2.85 -5.36 22.31
C HIS A 221 3.64 -6.56 21.84
N MET A 222 4.34 -6.43 20.73
CA MET A 222 5.20 -7.48 20.19
C MET A 222 6.50 -6.89 19.67
N LEU A 223 7.64 -7.54 19.89
CA LEU A 223 8.89 -7.14 19.25
C LEU A 223 8.84 -7.52 17.76
N VAL A 224 9.42 -6.69 16.91
CA VAL A 224 9.34 -6.83 15.45
C VAL A 224 9.87 -8.16 14.94
N ASP A 225 10.95 -8.67 15.50
CA ASP A 225 11.52 -9.97 15.16
C ASP A 225 10.57 -11.13 15.52
N ASN A 226 9.88 -11.04 16.66
CA ASN A 226 8.84 -12.00 16.99
C ASN A 226 7.62 -11.85 16.07
N CYS A 227 7.23 -10.63 15.71
CA CYS A 227 6.11 -10.39 14.78
C CYS A 227 6.38 -11.07 13.43
N ALA A 228 7.57 -10.92 12.86
CA ALA A 228 7.96 -11.59 11.63
C ALA A 228 7.84 -13.13 11.74
N MET A 229 8.33 -13.72 12.83
CA MET A 229 8.14 -15.16 13.08
C MET A 229 6.65 -15.54 13.18
N GLN A 230 5.84 -14.74 13.86
CA GLN A 230 4.42 -15.02 14.10
C GLN A 230 3.56 -14.84 12.84
N LEU A 231 3.93 -13.96 11.90
CA LEU A 231 3.27 -13.85 10.60
C LEU A 231 3.33 -15.17 9.82
N VAL A 232 4.46 -15.88 9.92
CA VAL A 232 4.64 -17.20 9.27
C VAL A 232 4.01 -18.34 10.06
N MET A 233 4.03 -18.28 11.40
CA MET A 233 3.62 -19.41 12.25
C MET A 233 2.13 -19.36 12.65
N ASN A 234 1.55 -18.17 12.80
CA ASN A 234 0.17 -17.99 13.25
C ASN A 234 -0.39 -16.65 12.77
N PRO A 235 -0.54 -16.42 11.46
CA PRO A 235 -1.03 -15.14 10.92
C PRO A 235 -2.44 -14.78 11.39
N GLY A 236 -3.28 -15.78 11.66
CA GLY A 236 -4.67 -15.58 12.09
C GLY A 236 -4.84 -14.93 13.47
N GLN A 237 -3.76 -14.78 14.26
CA GLN A 237 -3.81 -14.08 15.54
C GLN A 237 -3.89 -12.55 15.41
N PHE A 238 -3.50 -12.01 14.25
CA PHE A 238 -3.44 -10.57 14.01
C PHE A 238 -4.75 -10.02 13.47
N ASP A 239 -5.11 -8.82 13.94
CA ASP A 239 -6.23 -8.04 13.45
C ASP A 239 -5.71 -6.69 12.89
N VAL A 240 -5.10 -5.84 13.73
CA VAL A 240 -4.34 -4.67 13.29
C VAL A 240 -2.92 -4.76 13.83
N ILE A 241 -1.93 -4.68 12.95
CA ILE A 241 -0.52 -4.50 13.31
C ILE A 241 -0.22 -3.01 13.16
N LEU A 242 0.05 -2.33 14.28
CA LEU A 242 0.44 -0.93 14.32
C LEU A 242 1.95 -0.82 14.48
N THR A 243 2.64 -0.16 13.55
CA THR A 243 4.10 -0.10 13.58
C THR A 243 4.68 1.13 12.88
N GLU A 244 5.97 1.38 13.14
CA GLU A 244 6.74 2.45 12.54
C GLU A 244 7.06 2.17 11.05
N ASN A 245 7.68 3.13 10.38
CA ASN A 245 7.86 3.17 8.93
C ASN A 245 8.61 1.95 8.38
N MET A 246 9.86 1.73 8.82
CA MET A 246 10.71 0.66 8.28
C MET A 246 10.19 -0.73 8.64
N PHE A 247 9.74 -0.95 9.88
CA PHE A 247 9.19 -2.25 10.28
C PHE A 247 7.90 -2.55 9.54
N GLY A 248 7.05 -1.53 9.35
CA GLY A 248 5.82 -1.66 8.58
C GLY A 248 6.03 -1.99 7.11
N ASP A 249 7.10 -1.47 6.52
CA ASP A 249 7.52 -1.81 5.16
C ASP A 249 7.83 -3.30 5.03
N ILE A 250 8.75 -3.77 5.87
CA ILE A 250 9.23 -5.16 5.85
C ILE A 250 8.09 -6.15 6.17
N LEU A 251 7.34 -5.90 7.26
CA LEU A 251 6.27 -6.81 7.69
C LEU A 251 5.11 -6.86 6.71
N SER A 252 4.80 -5.77 6.01
CA SER A 252 3.73 -5.79 5.02
C SER A 252 4.12 -6.54 3.74
N ASP A 253 5.37 -6.50 3.33
CA ASP A 253 5.87 -7.29 2.20
C ASP A 253 5.88 -8.78 2.56
N GLU A 254 6.28 -9.15 3.78
CA GLU A 254 6.15 -10.51 4.30
C GLU A 254 4.67 -10.96 4.32
N ALA A 255 3.78 -10.11 4.83
CA ALA A 255 2.34 -10.40 4.85
C ALA A 255 1.76 -10.55 3.44
N SER A 256 2.28 -9.83 2.44
CA SER A 256 1.86 -9.98 1.04
C SER A 256 2.16 -11.36 0.50
N MET A 257 3.35 -11.88 0.80
CA MET A 257 3.77 -13.20 0.30
C MET A 257 2.94 -14.33 0.88
N ILE A 258 2.49 -14.22 2.13
CA ILE A 258 1.61 -15.23 2.73
C ILE A 258 0.16 -15.14 2.23
N THR A 259 -0.26 -14.07 1.54
CA THR A 259 -1.55 -14.02 0.83
C THR A 259 -1.50 -14.67 -0.57
N GLY A 260 -0.33 -15.11 -1.00
CA GLY A 260 -0.12 -15.82 -2.28
C GLY A 260 0.52 -14.98 -3.38
N SER A 261 0.38 -13.65 -3.39
CA SER A 261 1.04 -12.77 -4.34
C SER A 261 1.00 -11.30 -3.89
N ILE A 262 2.09 -10.59 -4.12
CA ILE A 262 2.15 -9.13 -3.95
C ILE A 262 1.17 -8.39 -4.89
N GLY A 263 0.76 -9.01 -6.01
CA GLY A 263 -0.26 -8.51 -6.93
C GLY A 263 -1.69 -8.47 -6.35
N MET A 264 -1.87 -8.98 -5.12
CA MET A 264 -3.14 -8.93 -4.38
C MET A 264 -3.16 -7.85 -3.30
N LEU A 265 -2.03 -7.22 -2.99
CA LEU A 265 -1.91 -6.31 -1.86
C LEU A 265 -2.18 -4.86 -2.26
N SER A 266 -3.36 -4.37 -1.92
CA SER A 266 -3.75 -2.96 -2.02
C SER A 266 -3.17 -2.12 -0.89
N SER A 267 -3.09 -0.80 -1.10
CA SER A 267 -2.67 0.11 -0.04
C SER A 267 -3.35 1.49 -0.17
N ALA A 268 -3.53 2.13 0.98
CA ALA A 268 -3.98 3.51 1.08
C ALA A 268 -3.03 4.30 1.96
N SER A 269 -2.57 5.45 1.49
CA SER A 269 -1.80 6.41 2.28
C SER A 269 -2.66 7.63 2.55
N MET A 270 -2.97 7.90 3.83
CA MET A 270 -3.95 8.93 4.22
C MET A 270 -3.34 10.01 5.10
N ASN A 271 -3.91 11.19 5.03
CA ASN A 271 -3.63 12.28 5.97
C ASN A 271 -4.66 12.32 7.12
N GLU A 272 -4.73 13.44 7.85
CA GLU A 272 -5.69 13.60 8.95
C GLU A 272 -7.14 13.65 8.46
N SER A 273 -7.37 14.14 7.24
CA SER A 273 -8.69 14.18 6.60
C SER A 273 -9.05 12.85 5.94
N LYS A 274 -10.02 12.87 5.03
CA LYS A 274 -10.36 11.74 4.16
C LYS A 274 -9.51 11.67 2.90
N PHE A 275 -8.64 12.64 2.65
CA PHE A 275 -7.78 12.65 1.48
C PHE A 275 -6.73 11.54 1.57
N GLY A 276 -6.57 10.81 0.46
CA GLY A 276 -5.63 9.70 0.37
C GLY A 276 -5.01 9.52 -1.02
N LEU A 277 -3.87 8.84 -1.03
CA LEU A 277 -3.23 8.28 -2.20
C LEU A 277 -3.34 6.75 -2.13
N TYR A 278 -3.81 6.16 -3.21
CA TYR A 278 -4.15 4.74 -3.32
C TYR A 278 -3.29 4.09 -4.38
N GLU A 279 -2.54 3.07 -3.98
CA GLU A 279 -1.54 2.41 -4.82
C GLU A 279 -1.42 0.93 -4.48
N PRO A 280 -1.05 0.04 -5.41
CA PRO A 280 -0.65 -1.31 -5.05
C PRO A 280 0.66 -1.27 -4.25
N SER A 281 0.93 -2.29 -3.44
CA SER A 281 2.18 -2.35 -2.66
C SER A 281 3.38 -2.83 -3.45
N HIS A 282 3.16 -3.38 -4.66
CA HIS A 282 4.24 -3.83 -5.55
C HIS A 282 4.88 -2.69 -6.34
N GLY A 283 6.07 -2.92 -6.88
CA GLY A 283 6.81 -1.99 -7.73
C GLY A 283 6.37 -2.01 -9.21
N SER A 284 7.19 -1.41 -10.06
CA SER A 284 6.93 -1.18 -11.48
C SER A 284 7.13 -2.38 -12.41
N ALA A 285 7.78 -3.46 -11.94
CA ALA A 285 8.03 -4.70 -12.68
C ALA A 285 8.37 -4.48 -14.17
N PRO A 286 9.47 -3.77 -14.48
CA PRO A 286 9.78 -3.34 -15.85
C PRO A 286 9.99 -4.51 -16.83
N ASP A 287 10.33 -5.69 -16.33
CA ASP A 287 10.54 -6.92 -17.09
C ASP A 287 9.26 -7.46 -17.75
N ILE A 288 8.09 -7.20 -17.18
CA ILE A 288 6.79 -7.63 -17.70
C ILE A 288 5.93 -6.48 -18.25
N ALA A 289 6.41 -5.24 -18.18
CA ALA A 289 5.70 -4.07 -18.68
C ALA A 289 5.32 -4.18 -20.16
N GLY A 290 4.06 -3.86 -20.49
CA GLY A 290 3.52 -3.90 -21.86
C GLY A 290 3.25 -5.31 -22.39
N LYS A 291 3.39 -6.37 -21.58
CA LYS A 291 3.18 -7.76 -22.01
C LYS A 291 1.81 -8.34 -21.66
N ASP A 292 0.90 -7.53 -21.08
CA ASP A 292 -0.42 -7.97 -20.62
C ASP A 292 -0.33 -9.14 -19.62
N MET A 293 0.65 -9.10 -18.72
CA MET A 293 0.93 -10.17 -17.75
C MET A 293 0.71 -9.75 -16.30
N ALA A 294 0.76 -8.45 -16.03
CA ALA A 294 0.63 -7.91 -14.67
C ALA A 294 -0.75 -8.22 -14.06
N ASN A 295 -0.76 -8.51 -12.76
CA ASN A 295 -2.01 -8.67 -12.00
C ASN A 295 -2.56 -7.27 -11.62
N PRO A 296 -3.73 -6.85 -12.11
CA PRO A 296 -4.29 -5.53 -11.81
C PRO A 296 -5.08 -5.50 -10.50
N ILE A 297 -5.27 -6.63 -9.82
CA ILE A 297 -6.20 -6.77 -8.69
C ILE A 297 -5.81 -5.85 -7.53
N ALA A 298 -4.51 -5.75 -7.20
CA ALA A 298 -4.05 -4.86 -6.13
C ALA A 298 -4.43 -3.39 -6.39
N THR A 299 -4.28 -2.91 -7.63
CA THR A 299 -4.66 -1.54 -8.01
C THR A 299 -6.18 -1.35 -8.01
N ILE A 300 -6.94 -2.35 -8.46
CA ILE A 300 -8.41 -2.37 -8.41
C ILE A 300 -8.90 -2.34 -6.95
N LEU A 301 -8.30 -3.12 -6.06
CA LEU A 301 -8.62 -3.11 -4.63
C LEU A 301 -8.18 -1.78 -3.97
N SER A 302 -7.08 -1.17 -4.43
CA SER A 302 -6.69 0.18 -4.00
C SER A 302 -7.74 1.22 -4.42
N ALA A 303 -8.33 1.07 -5.61
CA ALA A 303 -9.47 1.90 -6.02
C ALA A 303 -10.73 1.63 -5.18
N ALA A 304 -10.97 0.41 -4.72
CA ALA A 304 -12.03 0.13 -3.74
C ALA A 304 -11.78 0.82 -2.40
N MET A 305 -10.51 0.86 -1.92
CA MET A 305 -10.14 1.62 -0.73
C MET A 305 -10.35 3.13 -0.93
N LEU A 306 -10.08 3.68 -2.12
CA LEU A 306 -10.35 5.06 -2.48
C LEU A 306 -11.86 5.38 -2.34
N LEU A 307 -12.73 4.54 -2.87
CA LEU A 307 -14.18 4.67 -2.72
C LEU A 307 -14.59 4.66 -1.24
N ARG A 308 -14.05 3.73 -0.45
CA ARG A 308 -14.38 3.55 0.96
C ARG A 308 -13.89 4.71 1.84
N TYR A 309 -12.60 5.06 1.74
CA TYR A 309 -11.97 5.96 2.70
C TYR A 309 -12.04 7.43 2.32
N SER A 310 -11.92 7.77 1.02
CA SER A 310 -12.02 9.16 0.58
C SER A 310 -13.45 9.61 0.32
N PHE A 311 -14.29 8.72 -0.21
CA PHE A 311 -15.62 9.10 -0.71
C PHE A 311 -16.78 8.59 0.14
N ASP A 312 -16.53 7.82 1.22
CA ASP A 312 -17.56 7.18 2.08
C ASP A 312 -18.53 6.28 1.28
N MET A 313 -18.03 5.61 0.26
CA MET A 313 -18.77 4.73 -0.64
C MET A 313 -18.56 3.26 -0.26
N ASP A 314 -18.99 2.85 0.94
CA ASP A 314 -18.81 1.48 1.42
C ASP A 314 -19.49 0.44 0.52
N ARG A 315 -20.70 0.75 0.02
CA ARG A 315 -21.47 -0.16 -0.83
C ARG A 315 -20.79 -0.38 -2.18
N GLU A 316 -20.26 0.65 -2.78
CA GLU A 316 -19.54 0.63 -4.04
C GLU A 316 -18.20 -0.11 -3.90
N ALA A 317 -17.49 0.13 -2.80
CA ALA A 317 -16.26 -0.58 -2.48
C ALA A 317 -16.53 -2.08 -2.27
N ASP A 318 -17.57 -2.45 -1.52
CA ASP A 318 -17.98 -3.85 -1.32
C ASP A 318 -18.35 -4.52 -2.65
N ALA A 319 -18.94 -3.78 -3.61
CA ALA A 319 -19.27 -4.32 -4.93
C ALA A 319 -18.01 -4.67 -5.73
N VAL A 320 -16.96 -3.83 -5.66
CA VAL A 320 -15.67 -4.11 -6.30
C VAL A 320 -15.00 -5.33 -5.66
N GLU A 321 -14.93 -5.38 -4.32
CA GLU A 321 -14.34 -6.50 -3.58
C GLU A 321 -15.06 -7.84 -3.90
N LYS A 322 -16.39 -7.82 -3.96
CA LYS A 322 -17.21 -8.99 -4.36
C LYS A 322 -16.99 -9.40 -5.81
N ALA A 323 -16.83 -8.42 -6.72
CA ALA A 323 -16.53 -8.70 -8.12
C ALA A 323 -15.16 -9.39 -8.28
N VAL A 324 -14.15 -8.95 -7.55
CA VAL A 324 -12.83 -9.61 -7.49
C VAL A 324 -12.99 -11.05 -6.99
N GLN A 325 -13.69 -11.25 -5.88
CA GLN A 325 -13.92 -12.58 -5.33
C GLN A 325 -14.68 -13.49 -6.30
N ALA A 326 -15.71 -12.98 -6.99
CA ALA A 326 -16.47 -13.74 -7.98
C ALA A 326 -15.57 -14.24 -9.13
N VAL A 327 -14.69 -13.37 -9.67
CA VAL A 327 -13.75 -13.76 -10.74
C VAL A 327 -12.79 -14.85 -10.25
N LEU A 328 -12.30 -14.75 -9.01
CA LEU A 328 -11.45 -15.77 -8.41
C LEU A 328 -12.21 -17.09 -8.18
N THR A 329 -13.46 -17.03 -7.73
CA THR A 329 -14.33 -18.21 -7.53
C THR A 329 -14.62 -18.93 -8.85
N GLU A 330 -14.77 -18.18 -9.95
CA GLU A 330 -14.97 -18.74 -11.30
C GLU A 330 -13.69 -19.36 -11.90
N GLY A 331 -12.56 -19.28 -11.18
CA GLY A 331 -11.30 -19.93 -11.56
C GLY A 331 -10.42 -19.11 -12.51
N TYR A 332 -10.70 -17.81 -12.75
CA TYR A 332 -9.78 -16.98 -13.53
C TYR A 332 -8.58 -16.53 -12.69
N ARG A 333 -7.38 -16.56 -13.27
CA ARG A 333 -6.10 -16.22 -12.62
C ARG A 333 -5.17 -15.47 -13.55
N THR A 334 -4.43 -14.52 -13.01
CA THR A 334 -3.20 -14.03 -13.63
C THR A 334 -2.04 -14.99 -13.37
N GLY A 335 -0.91 -14.77 -14.05
CA GLY A 335 0.21 -15.71 -14.00
C GLY A 335 0.81 -15.93 -12.61
N ASP A 336 0.81 -14.91 -11.76
CA ASP A 336 1.37 -14.87 -10.41
C ASP A 336 0.55 -15.66 -9.37
N ILE A 337 -0.76 -15.82 -9.61
CA ILE A 337 -1.70 -16.52 -8.72
C ILE A 337 -2.29 -17.80 -9.36
N MET A 338 -1.61 -18.35 -10.39
CA MET A 338 -2.07 -19.56 -11.07
C MET A 338 -2.09 -20.78 -10.16
N SER A 339 -3.14 -21.58 -10.28
CA SER A 339 -3.27 -22.89 -9.66
C SER A 339 -3.89 -23.90 -10.64
N GLU A 340 -3.79 -25.19 -10.33
CA GLU A 340 -4.29 -26.27 -11.17
C GLU A 340 -5.81 -26.15 -11.37
N GLY A 341 -6.28 -26.39 -12.59
CA GLY A 341 -7.69 -26.29 -12.98
C GLY A 341 -8.18 -24.87 -13.24
N CYS A 342 -7.38 -23.83 -13.05
CA CYS A 342 -7.73 -22.45 -13.30
C CYS A 342 -7.44 -22.00 -14.74
N THR A 343 -8.15 -20.97 -15.19
CA THR A 343 -8.00 -20.35 -16.51
C THR A 343 -7.09 -19.13 -16.40
N ARG A 344 -5.94 -19.17 -17.10
CA ARG A 344 -5.02 -18.03 -17.14
C ARG A 344 -5.57 -16.91 -18.02
N VAL A 345 -5.51 -15.68 -17.51
CA VAL A 345 -5.88 -14.44 -18.22
C VAL A 345 -4.79 -13.39 -18.09
N GLY A 346 -4.77 -12.44 -19.03
CA GLY A 346 -3.90 -11.27 -18.96
C GLY A 346 -4.50 -10.12 -18.14
N THR A 347 -3.73 -9.04 -18.01
CA THR A 347 -4.08 -7.82 -17.26
C THR A 347 -5.42 -7.24 -17.73
N CYS A 348 -5.57 -7.01 -19.04
CA CYS A 348 -6.78 -6.44 -19.62
C CYS A 348 -8.01 -7.31 -19.37
N LYS A 349 -7.90 -8.63 -19.62
CA LYS A 349 -9.04 -9.53 -19.45
C LYS A 349 -9.45 -9.67 -17.99
N MET A 350 -8.50 -9.64 -17.04
CA MET A 350 -8.80 -9.64 -15.62
C MET A 350 -9.61 -8.41 -15.24
N GLY A 351 -9.22 -7.22 -15.69
CA GLY A 351 -9.97 -5.98 -15.46
C GLY A 351 -11.36 -6.00 -16.07
N ASP A 352 -11.52 -6.52 -17.30
CA ASP A 352 -12.84 -6.68 -17.95
C ASP A 352 -13.76 -7.59 -17.13
N LEU A 353 -13.25 -8.76 -16.73
CA LEU A 353 -14.00 -9.73 -15.95
C LEU A 353 -14.50 -9.16 -14.61
N ILE A 354 -13.68 -8.37 -13.93
CA ILE A 354 -14.04 -7.70 -12.67
C ILE A 354 -15.12 -6.63 -12.94
N ALA A 355 -14.91 -5.76 -13.95
CA ALA A 355 -15.85 -4.70 -14.30
C ALA A 355 -17.25 -5.27 -14.67
N GLU A 356 -17.30 -6.37 -15.44
CA GLU A 356 -18.54 -7.04 -15.84
C GLU A 356 -19.37 -7.58 -14.65
N ARG A 357 -18.74 -7.75 -13.46
CA ARG A 357 -19.41 -8.31 -12.25
C ARG A 357 -19.79 -7.26 -11.22
N ILE A 358 -19.57 -5.99 -11.54
CA ILE A 358 -20.04 -4.88 -10.72
C ILE A 358 -21.51 -4.62 -11.05
N GLY A 359 -22.41 -4.96 -10.09
CA GLY A 359 -23.84 -4.79 -10.31
C GLY A 359 -24.67 -5.28 -9.13
#